data_d9854f90f12cb4ac4ec9ece29657145f
#
_entry.id   d9854f90f12cb4ac4ec9ece29657145f
#
_cell.length_a   1.000
_cell.length_b   1.000
_cell.length_c   1.000
_cell.angle_alpha   90.00
_cell.angle_beta   90.00
_cell.angle_gamma   90.00
#
_symmetry.space_group_name_H-M   'P 1'
#
loop_
_entity.id
_entity.type
_entity.pdbx_description
1 polymer ?
#
loop_
_entity_poly.entity_id
_entity_poly.type
_entity_poly.pdbx_seq_one_letter_code
_entity_poly.pdbx_strand_id
1 'polypeptide(L)'
;DSPDPLPDDFAHKKWRVLRRIGAVGLLWNRPSDAWLNIWDMKSLERIQIFKELLSEGKILAVQVEGISAELYYRAEDHPLLETVLENRDYKPRCEFLAPLDCFLWDRKLIKALFGFEYSWEIYTPAPKRKYGFYVLPILYGDRFAGRIEAVCQLKTNVLLVKNIWYEDLSLIHIS
;
A
#
# COMPACT_ATOMS: atom_id res chain seq x y z
N ASP A 1 30.45 -7.61 16.38
CA ASP A 1 29.03 -7.30 16.66
C ASP A 1 28.87 -5.78 16.67
N SER A 2 28.11 -5.24 15.72
CA SER A 2 27.75 -3.82 15.75
C SER A 2 26.72 -3.60 16.85
N PRO A 3 26.86 -2.57 17.71
CA PRO A 3 25.84 -2.27 18.70
C PRO A 3 24.53 -1.92 18.02
N ASP A 4 23.41 -2.33 18.62
CA ASP A 4 22.10 -1.91 18.17
C ASP A 4 22.00 -0.38 18.31
N PRO A 5 21.75 0.37 17.24
CA PRO A 5 21.64 1.82 17.33
C PRO A 5 20.37 2.30 18.05
N LEU A 6 19.43 1.38 18.34
CA LEU A 6 18.16 1.70 18.98
C LEU A 6 18.23 1.33 20.47
N PRO A 7 17.87 2.27 21.38
CA PRO A 7 18.12 2.09 22.81
C PRO A 7 17.19 1.07 23.48
N ASP A 8 16.00 0.85 22.93
CA ASP A 8 14.97 -0.01 23.53
C ASP A 8 13.94 -0.48 22.51
N ASP A 9 13.02 -1.35 22.95
CA ASP A 9 11.96 -1.94 22.13
C ASP A 9 10.99 -0.88 21.54
N PHE A 10 10.68 0.17 22.32
CA PHE A 10 9.81 1.24 21.83
C PHE A 10 10.46 2.04 20.70
N ALA A 11 11.73 2.41 20.82
CA ALA A 11 12.50 3.07 19.78
C ALA A 11 12.59 2.20 18.52
N HIS A 12 12.78 0.89 18.68
CA HIS A 12 12.79 -0.05 17.58
C HIS A 12 11.41 -0.12 16.86
N LYS A 13 10.30 -0.20 17.60
CA LYS A 13 8.96 -0.16 17.03
C LYS A 13 8.68 1.18 16.32
N LYS A 14 9.09 2.30 16.92
CA LYS A 14 8.96 3.64 16.32
C LYS A 14 9.69 3.74 15.00
N TRP A 15 10.92 3.25 14.92
CA TRP A 15 11.70 3.18 13.69
C TRP A 15 11.00 2.30 12.64
N ARG A 16 10.45 1.14 13.04
CA ARG A 16 9.71 0.25 12.12
C ARG A 16 8.43 0.90 11.58
N VAL A 17 7.68 1.63 12.42
CA VAL A 17 6.49 2.37 12.01
C VAL A 17 6.85 3.44 10.99
N LEU A 18 7.88 4.24 11.25
CA LEU A 18 8.35 5.26 10.31
C LEU A 18 8.75 4.66 8.95
N ARG A 19 9.52 3.56 8.98
CA ARG A 19 9.86 2.83 7.75
C ARG A 19 8.64 2.27 7.02
N ARG A 20 7.64 1.81 7.75
CA ARG A 20 6.41 1.29 7.17
C ARG A 20 5.60 2.39 6.47
N ILE A 21 5.50 3.56 7.09
CA ILE A 21 4.87 4.74 6.47
C ILE A 21 5.60 5.08 5.16
N GLY A 22 6.93 5.14 5.18
CA GLY A 22 7.70 5.43 3.98
C GLY A 22 7.62 4.35 2.88
N ALA A 23 7.50 3.07 3.26
CA ALA A 23 7.40 1.99 2.29
C ALA A 23 6.06 1.99 1.54
N VAL A 24 4.97 2.35 2.22
CA VAL A 24 3.63 2.44 1.62
C VAL A 24 3.38 3.81 0.98
N GLY A 25 4.06 4.84 1.49
CA GLY A 25 3.95 6.24 1.07
C GLY A 25 2.91 7.02 1.86
N LEU A 26 1.74 6.46 2.11
CA LEU A 26 0.63 7.09 2.83
C LEU A 26 -0.09 6.06 3.68
N LEU A 27 -0.20 6.28 4.99
CA LEU A 27 -0.87 5.36 5.91
C LEU A 27 -1.71 6.09 6.95
N TRP A 28 -2.76 5.44 7.42
CA TRP A 28 -3.55 5.85 8.58
C TRP A 28 -3.13 5.12 9.86
N ASN A 29 -3.45 5.69 11.02
CA ASN A 29 -3.27 5.01 12.28
C ASN A 29 -4.51 4.15 12.64
N ARG A 30 -4.80 3.15 11.78
CA ARG A 30 -5.89 2.17 11.99
C ARG A 30 -5.33 0.74 12.00
N PRO A 31 -6.01 -0.21 12.66
CA PRO A 31 -5.64 -1.63 12.58
C PRO A 31 -5.76 -2.12 11.14
N SER A 32 -4.66 -2.59 10.58
CA SER A 32 -4.58 -3.12 9.21
C SER A 32 -3.39 -4.06 9.05
N ASP A 33 -3.34 -4.74 7.90
CA ASP A 33 -2.24 -5.64 7.55
C ASP A 33 -0.91 -4.90 7.35
N ALA A 34 -0.93 -3.57 7.16
CA ALA A 34 0.27 -2.77 7.07
C ALA A 34 1.17 -2.88 8.33
N TRP A 35 0.60 -3.21 9.48
CA TRP A 35 1.33 -3.33 10.74
C TRP A 35 1.81 -4.75 11.06
N LEU A 36 1.56 -5.73 10.19
CA LEU A 36 2.05 -7.10 10.37
C LEU A 36 3.58 -7.14 10.53
N ASN A 37 4.04 -8.09 11.35
CA ASN A 37 5.46 -8.30 11.67
C ASN A 37 6.16 -7.15 12.44
N ILE A 38 5.39 -6.21 13.00
CA ILE A 38 5.89 -5.37 14.10
C ILE A 38 5.42 -6.05 15.39
N TRP A 39 6.32 -6.85 15.98
CA TRP A 39 6.00 -7.73 17.10
C TRP A 39 5.47 -6.95 18.31
N ASP A 40 4.43 -7.49 18.94
CA ASP A 40 3.81 -7.00 20.18
C ASP A 40 3.42 -5.53 20.17
N MET A 41 3.25 -4.91 19.00
CA MET A 41 2.79 -3.53 18.90
C MET A 41 1.27 -3.43 19.13
N LYS A 42 0.89 -2.88 20.30
CA LYS A 42 -0.51 -2.63 20.64
C LYS A 42 -1.01 -1.32 20.04
N SER A 43 -2.32 -1.19 19.92
CA SER A 43 -2.93 0.03 19.34
C SER A 43 -2.58 1.30 20.10
N LEU A 44 -2.55 1.26 21.45
CA LEU A 44 -2.19 2.42 22.26
C LEU A 44 -0.72 2.83 22.06
N GLU A 45 0.17 1.85 21.97
CA GLU A 45 1.58 2.09 21.71
C GLU A 45 1.77 2.69 20.30
N ARG A 46 1.07 2.18 19.28
CA ARG A 46 1.10 2.76 17.95
C ARG A 46 0.60 4.22 17.94
N ILE A 47 -0.49 4.53 18.66
CA ILE A 47 -0.97 5.91 18.82
C ILE A 47 0.11 6.80 19.42
N GLN A 48 0.81 6.32 20.44
CA GLN A 48 1.90 7.06 21.08
C GLN A 48 3.05 7.31 20.10
N ILE A 49 3.45 6.27 19.34
CA ILE A 49 4.48 6.38 18.30
C ILE A 49 4.13 7.46 17.26
N PHE A 50 2.89 7.47 16.76
CA PHE A 50 2.44 8.50 15.80
C PHE A 50 2.51 9.91 16.39
N LYS A 51 2.11 10.10 17.66
CA LYS A 51 2.21 11.39 18.34
C LYS A 51 3.66 11.87 18.45
N GLU A 52 4.58 10.98 18.80
CA GLU A 52 6.00 11.30 18.87
C GLU A 52 6.58 11.64 17.51
N LEU A 53 6.32 10.82 16.48
CA LEU A 53 6.80 11.07 15.13
C LEU A 53 6.28 12.41 14.57
N LEU A 54 5.04 12.80 14.89
CA LEU A 54 4.49 14.12 14.56
C LEU A 54 5.22 15.23 15.30
N SER A 55 5.42 15.08 16.62
CA SER A 55 6.09 16.09 17.44
C SER A 55 7.56 16.28 17.06
N GLU A 56 8.20 15.23 16.58
CA GLU A 56 9.58 15.25 16.06
C GLU A 56 9.67 15.76 14.61
N GLY A 57 8.54 16.06 13.96
CA GLY A 57 8.53 16.47 12.56
C GLY A 57 9.00 15.39 11.58
N LYS A 58 8.89 14.11 11.96
CA LYS A 58 9.29 12.96 11.11
C LYS A 58 8.20 12.53 10.15
N ILE A 59 6.94 12.76 10.51
CA ILE A 59 5.77 12.54 9.67
C ILE A 59 4.89 13.79 9.66
N LEU A 60 4.13 13.94 8.61
CA LEU A 60 3.13 14.98 8.42
C LEU A 60 1.76 14.32 8.24
N ALA A 61 0.72 15.01 8.71
CA ALA A 61 -0.67 14.60 8.53
C ALA A 61 -1.26 15.27 7.29
N VAL A 62 -2.12 14.54 6.58
CA VAL A 62 -2.90 15.05 5.45
C VAL A 62 -4.33 14.52 5.52
N GLN A 63 -5.28 15.37 5.18
CA GLN A 63 -6.67 14.98 5.02
C GLN A 63 -6.95 14.73 3.55
N VAL A 64 -7.50 13.56 3.25
CA VAL A 64 -7.93 13.19 1.89
C VAL A 64 -9.44 13.26 1.81
N GLU A 65 -9.98 13.88 0.77
CA GLU A 65 -11.41 13.99 0.55
C GLU A 65 -12.06 12.60 0.49
N GLY A 66 -13.22 12.45 1.13
CA GLY A 66 -13.92 11.17 1.25
C GLY A 66 -13.34 10.19 2.29
N ILE A 67 -12.20 10.49 2.90
CA ILE A 67 -11.59 9.67 3.96
C ILE A 67 -11.73 10.39 5.31
N SER A 68 -12.48 9.83 6.24
CA SER A 68 -12.73 10.45 7.56
C SER A 68 -11.52 10.44 8.51
N ALA A 69 -10.50 9.62 8.22
CA ALA A 69 -9.30 9.51 9.04
C ALA A 69 -8.16 10.33 8.44
N GLU A 70 -7.34 10.94 9.29
CA GLU A 70 -6.08 11.51 8.85
C GLU A 70 -5.15 10.41 8.31
N LEU A 71 -4.44 10.75 7.25
CA LEU A 71 -3.37 9.95 6.68
C LEU A 71 -2.03 10.61 6.98
N TYR A 72 -0.98 9.82 7.02
CA TYR A 72 0.35 10.26 7.41
C TYR A 72 1.38 9.80 6.40
N TYR A 73 2.34 10.68 6.10
CA TYR A 73 3.48 10.40 5.23
C TYR A 73 4.75 10.94 5.87
N ARG A 74 5.92 10.52 5.40
CA ARG A 74 7.19 11.02 5.95
C ARG A 74 7.40 12.46 5.55
N ALA A 75 7.89 13.28 6.50
CA ALA A 75 8.19 14.69 6.24
C ALA A 75 9.22 14.88 5.11
N GLU A 76 10.16 13.97 4.96
CA GLU A 76 11.15 13.98 3.87
C GLU A 76 10.55 13.75 2.47
N ASP A 77 9.34 13.18 2.39
CA ASP A 77 8.63 12.97 1.13
C ASP A 77 7.75 14.17 0.73
N HIS A 78 7.71 15.23 1.57
CA HIS A 78 6.89 16.43 1.31
C HIS A 78 7.18 17.11 -0.03
N PRO A 79 8.45 17.33 -0.43
CA PRO A 79 8.74 17.91 -1.75
C PRO A 79 8.24 17.07 -2.93
N LEU A 80 8.23 15.73 -2.77
CA LEU A 80 7.66 14.84 -3.77
C LEU A 80 6.15 15.03 -3.88
N LEU A 81 5.45 15.13 -2.74
CA LEU A 81 4.01 15.39 -2.71
C LEU A 81 3.67 16.71 -3.39
N GLU A 82 4.40 17.79 -3.10
CA GLU A 82 4.22 19.09 -3.75
C GLU A 82 4.40 18.98 -5.27
N THR A 83 5.49 18.32 -5.72
CA THR A 83 5.74 18.08 -7.14
C THR A 83 4.59 17.34 -7.82
N VAL A 84 4.02 16.32 -7.17
CA VAL A 84 2.89 15.55 -7.73
C VAL A 84 1.62 16.40 -7.79
N LEU A 85 1.37 17.24 -6.78
CA LEU A 85 0.19 18.11 -6.74
C LEU A 85 0.26 19.24 -7.79
N GLU A 86 1.44 19.76 -8.06
CA GLU A 86 1.68 20.80 -9.07
C GLU A 86 1.68 20.26 -10.50
N ASN A 87 2.27 19.07 -10.69
CA ASN A 87 2.44 18.48 -12.01
C ASN A 87 1.30 17.51 -12.33
N ARG A 88 0.25 18.03 -12.98
CA ARG A 88 -0.91 17.24 -13.42
C ARG A 88 -0.70 16.53 -14.77
N ASP A 89 0.38 16.84 -15.46
CA ASP A 89 0.71 16.34 -16.81
C ASP A 89 1.66 15.14 -16.74
N TYR A 90 1.27 14.07 -16.06
CA TYR A 90 2.04 12.82 -16.08
C TYR A 90 1.52 11.87 -17.17
N LYS A 91 2.46 11.15 -17.80
CA LYS A 91 2.09 10.06 -18.72
C LYS A 91 1.72 8.83 -17.91
N PRO A 92 0.46 8.36 -17.98
CA PRO A 92 0.07 7.19 -17.23
C PRO A 92 0.88 5.96 -17.64
N ARG A 93 1.36 5.21 -16.66
CA ARG A 93 2.04 3.93 -16.86
C ARG A 93 1.08 2.81 -16.49
N CYS A 94 1.26 1.64 -17.10
CA CYS A 94 0.55 0.42 -16.76
C CYS A 94 1.52 -0.50 -15.99
N GLU A 95 1.18 -0.79 -14.73
CA GLU A 95 2.00 -1.62 -13.85
C GLU A 95 1.22 -2.84 -13.35
N PHE A 96 1.89 -3.99 -13.31
CA PHE A 96 1.36 -5.19 -12.68
C PHE A 96 1.97 -5.31 -11.29
N LEU A 97 1.16 -5.15 -10.26
CA LEU A 97 1.65 -5.14 -8.89
C LEU A 97 1.75 -6.57 -8.35
N ALA A 98 2.89 -6.89 -7.74
CA ALA A 98 3.05 -8.16 -7.04
C ALA A 98 2.14 -8.22 -5.81
N PRO A 99 1.62 -9.40 -5.42
CA PRO A 99 0.72 -9.52 -4.26
C PRO A 99 1.32 -9.03 -2.92
N LEU A 100 2.65 -9.02 -2.82
CA LEU A 100 3.40 -8.53 -1.65
C LEU A 100 4.03 -7.16 -1.87
N ASP A 101 3.67 -6.46 -2.93
CA ASP A 101 4.08 -5.07 -3.14
C ASP A 101 3.69 -4.22 -1.94
N CYS A 102 4.62 -3.35 -1.49
CA CYS A 102 4.39 -2.52 -0.31
C CYS A 102 3.18 -1.58 -0.47
N PHE A 103 2.88 -1.15 -1.68
CA PHE A 103 1.69 -0.36 -1.99
C PHE A 103 0.39 -1.07 -1.59
N LEU A 104 0.36 -2.42 -1.65
CA LEU A 104 -0.81 -3.25 -1.34
C LEU A 104 -0.87 -3.70 0.14
N TRP A 105 0.07 -3.29 1.00
CA TRP A 105 0.11 -3.79 2.38
C TRP A 105 -1.08 -3.35 3.23
N ASP A 106 -1.67 -2.17 2.99
CA ASP A 106 -2.91 -1.78 3.64
C ASP A 106 -4.10 -1.93 2.68
N ARG A 107 -4.66 -3.12 2.59
CA ARG A 107 -5.78 -3.42 1.70
C ARG A 107 -7.04 -2.63 2.02
N LYS A 108 -7.24 -2.26 3.30
CA LYS A 108 -8.36 -1.42 3.72
C LYS A 108 -8.19 0.01 3.21
N LEU A 109 -6.96 0.51 3.25
CA LEU A 109 -6.63 1.82 2.71
C LEU A 109 -6.75 1.84 1.18
N ILE A 110 -6.25 0.80 0.50
CA ILE A 110 -6.43 0.65 -0.97
C ILE A 110 -7.92 0.68 -1.34
N LYS A 111 -8.76 -0.06 -0.60
CA LYS A 111 -10.21 -0.02 -0.81
C LYS A 111 -10.79 1.38 -0.58
N ALA A 112 -10.35 2.06 0.48
CA ALA A 112 -10.86 3.39 0.82
C ALA A 112 -10.44 4.47 -0.20
N LEU A 113 -9.20 4.43 -0.70
CA LEU A 113 -8.67 5.41 -1.65
C LEU A 113 -9.10 5.16 -3.10
N PHE A 114 -9.16 3.89 -3.51
CA PHE A 114 -9.32 3.51 -4.92
C PHE A 114 -10.59 2.71 -5.21
N GLY A 115 -11.40 2.38 -4.19
CA GLY A 115 -12.54 1.48 -4.36
C GLY A 115 -12.16 0.04 -4.72
N PHE A 116 -10.88 -0.29 -4.76
CA PHE A 116 -10.36 -1.56 -5.24
C PHE A 116 -10.19 -2.59 -4.11
N GLU A 117 -10.89 -3.70 -4.20
CA GLU A 117 -10.75 -4.82 -3.28
C GLU A 117 -9.77 -5.85 -3.82
N TYR A 118 -8.69 -6.10 -3.07
CA TYR A 118 -7.69 -7.09 -3.44
C TYR A 118 -7.52 -8.15 -2.35
N SER A 119 -7.45 -9.41 -2.77
CA SER A 119 -7.08 -10.55 -1.93
C SER A 119 -6.13 -11.45 -2.70
N TRP A 120 -5.04 -11.86 -2.07
CA TRP A 120 -4.15 -12.87 -2.63
C TRP A 120 -4.65 -14.25 -2.27
N GLU A 121 -5.15 -14.99 -3.28
CA GLU A 121 -5.89 -16.24 -3.08
C GLU A 121 -5.00 -17.49 -3.11
N ILE A 122 -3.68 -17.35 -2.95
CA ILE A 122 -2.74 -18.47 -3.00
C ILE A 122 -3.05 -19.56 -1.97
N TYR A 123 -3.52 -19.15 -0.77
CA TYR A 123 -3.90 -20.06 0.31
C TYR A 123 -5.38 -20.45 0.28
N THR A 124 -6.16 -19.89 -0.65
CA THR A 124 -7.57 -20.22 -0.81
C THR A 124 -7.71 -21.51 -1.61
N PRO A 125 -8.49 -22.52 -1.16
CA PRO A 125 -8.77 -23.73 -1.92
C PRO A 125 -9.34 -23.40 -3.29
N ALA A 126 -8.91 -24.11 -4.34
CA ALA A 126 -9.25 -23.80 -5.74
C ALA A 126 -10.76 -23.57 -5.99
N PRO A 127 -11.71 -24.38 -5.44
CA PRO A 127 -13.15 -24.14 -5.65
C PRO A 127 -13.69 -22.87 -5.01
N LYS A 128 -12.94 -22.25 -4.10
CA LYS A 128 -13.35 -21.03 -3.35
C LYS A 128 -12.66 -19.76 -3.88
N ARG A 129 -11.76 -19.88 -4.86
CA ARG A 129 -11.10 -18.74 -5.46
C ARG A 129 -12.06 -17.97 -6.35
N LYS A 130 -12.08 -16.65 -6.18
CA LYS A 130 -12.89 -15.75 -7.00
C LYS A 130 -12.21 -15.46 -8.35
N TYR A 131 -10.90 -15.30 -8.32
CA TYR A 131 -10.13 -14.90 -9.49
C TYR A 131 -9.11 -15.96 -9.92
N GLY A 132 -8.25 -16.44 -9.03
CA GLY A 132 -7.22 -17.41 -9.43
C GLY A 132 -6.14 -17.62 -8.38
N PHE A 133 -5.12 -18.40 -8.76
CA PHE A 133 -4.04 -18.75 -7.85
C PHE A 133 -3.06 -17.58 -7.63
N TYR A 134 -2.63 -16.95 -8.74
CA TYR A 134 -1.65 -15.87 -8.71
C TYR A 134 -2.13 -14.74 -9.64
N VAL A 135 -2.92 -13.87 -9.05
CA VAL A 135 -3.58 -12.76 -9.76
C VAL A 135 -2.94 -11.44 -9.34
N LEU A 136 -2.50 -10.67 -10.32
CA LEU A 136 -1.83 -9.39 -10.15
C LEU A 136 -2.82 -8.25 -10.39
N PRO A 137 -2.91 -7.26 -9.50
CA PRO A 137 -3.59 -6.00 -9.80
C PRO A 137 -2.94 -5.27 -10.97
N ILE A 138 -3.75 -4.64 -11.80
CA ILE A 138 -3.32 -3.75 -12.88
C ILE A 138 -3.54 -2.32 -12.43
N LEU A 139 -2.45 -1.58 -12.19
CA LEU A 139 -2.47 -0.16 -11.93
C LEU A 139 -2.20 0.61 -13.23
N TYR A 140 -3.09 1.50 -13.60
CA TYR A 140 -2.92 2.38 -14.76
C TYR A 140 -2.99 3.83 -14.33
N GLY A 141 -1.85 4.50 -14.36
CA GLY A 141 -1.74 5.84 -13.82
C GLY A 141 -2.03 5.86 -12.32
N ASP A 142 -3.12 6.49 -11.94
CA ASP A 142 -3.58 6.70 -10.57
C ASP A 142 -4.77 5.80 -10.15
N ARG A 143 -5.12 4.78 -10.95
CA ARG A 143 -6.28 3.93 -10.69
C ARG A 143 -6.04 2.46 -10.97
N PHE A 144 -6.74 1.59 -10.26
CA PHE A 144 -6.75 0.17 -10.58
C PHE A 144 -7.69 -0.11 -11.75
N ALA A 145 -7.11 -0.54 -12.87
CA ALA A 145 -7.85 -0.84 -14.09
C ALA A 145 -8.43 -2.26 -14.10
N GLY A 146 -7.90 -3.14 -13.23
CA GLY A 146 -8.34 -4.52 -13.19
C GLY A 146 -7.32 -5.45 -12.54
N ARG A 147 -7.35 -6.70 -12.95
CA ARG A 147 -6.44 -7.75 -12.49
C ARG A 147 -6.18 -8.77 -13.60
N ILE A 148 -5.01 -9.39 -13.56
CA ILE A 148 -4.55 -10.35 -14.57
C ILE A 148 -4.01 -11.63 -13.90
N GLU A 149 -4.35 -12.79 -14.45
CA GLU A 149 -3.65 -14.03 -14.17
C GLU A 149 -2.82 -14.43 -15.40
N ALA A 150 -1.50 -14.41 -15.23
CA ALA A 150 -0.56 -14.78 -16.29
C ALA A 150 0.51 -15.74 -15.77
N VAL A 151 1.04 -16.58 -16.64
CA VAL A 151 2.10 -17.52 -16.34
C VAL A 151 3.19 -17.42 -17.39
N CYS A 152 4.42 -17.25 -16.95
CA CYS A 152 5.58 -17.29 -17.83
C CYS A 152 6.00 -18.74 -18.06
N GLN A 153 6.01 -19.17 -19.31
CA GLN A 153 6.56 -20.45 -19.76
C GLN A 153 8.05 -20.26 -20.07
N LEU A 154 8.91 -20.42 -19.07
CA LEU A 154 10.35 -20.13 -19.15
C LEU A 154 11.05 -20.91 -20.28
N LYS A 155 10.61 -22.14 -20.60
CA LYS A 155 11.23 -22.96 -21.66
C LYS A 155 10.98 -22.42 -23.08
N THR A 156 9.90 -21.74 -23.28
CA THR A 156 9.46 -21.21 -24.59
C THR A 156 9.52 -19.70 -24.68
N ASN A 157 9.85 -19.01 -23.58
CA ASN A 157 9.79 -17.54 -23.44
C ASN A 157 8.41 -16.95 -23.80
N VAL A 158 7.34 -17.70 -23.51
CA VAL A 158 5.96 -17.28 -23.79
C VAL A 158 5.30 -16.85 -22.49
N LEU A 159 4.69 -15.68 -22.49
CA LEU A 159 3.77 -15.24 -21.43
C LEU A 159 2.35 -15.67 -21.82
N LEU A 160 1.81 -16.64 -21.10
CA LEU A 160 0.43 -17.08 -21.26
C LEU A 160 -0.47 -16.27 -20.33
N VAL A 161 -1.33 -15.43 -20.90
CA VAL A 161 -2.40 -14.74 -20.19
C VAL A 161 -3.59 -15.70 -20.09
N LYS A 162 -3.94 -16.10 -18.85
CA LYS A 162 -5.06 -16.98 -18.59
C LYS A 162 -6.38 -16.22 -18.55
N ASN A 163 -6.41 -15.14 -17.78
CA ASN A 163 -7.58 -14.31 -17.61
C ASN A 163 -7.19 -12.85 -17.36
N ILE A 164 -8.07 -11.93 -17.77
CA ILE A 164 -8.05 -10.52 -17.39
C ILE A 164 -9.47 -10.16 -16.93
N TRP A 165 -9.55 -9.49 -15.79
CA TRP A 165 -10.79 -8.91 -15.27
C TRP A 165 -10.61 -7.41 -15.19
N TYR A 166 -11.53 -6.66 -15.77
CA TYR A 166 -11.51 -5.21 -15.72
C TYR A 166 -12.42 -4.70 -14.59
N GLU A 167 -11.99 -3.64 -13.93
CA GLU A 167 -12.85 -2.90 -13.01
C GLU A 167 -13.76 -1.96 -13.80
N ASP A 168 -14.94 -1.67 -13.27
CA ASP A 168 -15.84 -0.71 -13.88
C ASP A 168 -15.32 0.71 -13.62
N LEU A 169 -14.63 1.26 -14.61
CA LEU A 169 -14.03 2.59 -14.54
C LEU A 169 -15.09 3.71 -14.59
N SER A 170 -16.35 3.39 -14.92
CA SER A 170 -17.45 4.36 -14.94
C SER A 170 -17.88 4.81 -13.55
N LEU A 171 -17.60 4.00 -12.52
CA LEU A 171 -17.92 4.32 -11.12
C LEU A 171 -16.88 5.21 -10.43
N ILE A 172 -15.75 5.45 -11.07
CA ILE A 172 -14.69 6.29 -10.51
C ILE A 172 -14.92 7.71 -11.03
N HIS A 173 -15.83 8.43 -10.38
CA HIS A 173 -15.96 9.87 -10.59
C HIS A 173 -14.71 10.55 -10.03
N ILE A 174 -13.89 11.04 -10.93
CA ILE A 174 -12.87 12.03 -10.63
C ILE A 174 -13.49 13.38 -10.94
N SER A 175 -13.87 14.09 -9.90
CA SER A 175 -14.13 15.52 -9.95
C SER A 175 -12.83 16.28 -9.79
#